data_b57338d221d75f3f824f0fffefe0689d
#
_entry.id   b57338d221d75f3f824f0fffefe0689d
#
_cell.length_a   1.000
_cell.length_b   1.000
_cell.length_c   1.000
_cell.angle_alpha   90.00
_cell.angle_beta   90.00
_cell.angle_gamma   90.00
#
_symmetry.space_group_name_H-M   'P 1'
#
loop_
_entity.id
_entity.type
_entity.pdbx_description
1 polymer ?
#
loop_
_entity_poly.entity_id
_entity_poly.type
_entity_poly.pdbx_seq_one_letter_code
_entity_poly.pdbx_strand_id
1 'polypeptide(L)'
;SRFAPHAHTIIHVDIYPAEIRKVVRTHIPIVGDSRLVLKELLKGAKALRLAAWWRELEEWRTRYPLRYRPKPHLQSQEVIRAFYEATGGHAIVTTGVGQHQMFAAQFFPVTRPRSFLTSGGLGTMGVGLPFAIGAKIARPEELVIDFDGDGSFQMTLQELGTVVKYKLDVKVVILNNGYLGMVRQWQDLFHAKRYSEVYLADSNPDFARLAEAYGIKGVRVERKEDLMKGVEAVLNADGPVVAEFKVYHEEGVFPMIPAG
;
A
#
# COMPACT_ATOMS: atom_id res chain seq x y z
N SER A 1 5.79 -3.13 26.98
CA SER A 1 4.94 -2.98 25.80
C SER A 1 3.75 -2.08 26.13
N ARG A 2 3.46 -1.10 25.28
CA ARG A 2 2.26 -0.25 25.40
C ARG A 2 1.02 -0.89 24.77
N PHE A 3 1.13 -2.12 24.30
CA PHE A 3 0.02 -2.85 23.68
C PHE A 3 -1.01 -3.24 24.75
N ALA A 4 -2.24 -2.82 24.54
CA ALA A 4 -3.41 -3.15 25.37
C ALA A 4 -3.17 -3.00 26.89
N PRO A 5 -2.70 -1.83 27.39
CA PRO A 5 -2.25 -1.66 28.79
C PRO A 5 -3.38 -1.86 29.80
N HIS A 6 -4.63 -1.72 29.39
CA HIS A 6 -5.81 -1.88 30.23
C HIS A 6 -6.56 -3.22 30.02
N ALA A 7 -6.03 -4.09 29.15
CA ALA A 7 -6.65 -5.41 28.95
C ALA A 7 -6.39 -6.34 30.14
N HIS A 8 -7.46 -6.85 30.76
CA HIS A 8 -7.35 -7.83 31.84
C HIS A 8 -6.81 -9.17 31.35
N THR A 9 -7.20 -9.56 30.15
CA THR A 9 -6.84 -10.86 29.57
C THR A 9 -6.41 -10.68 28.11
N ILE A 10 -5.27 -11.24 27.78
CA ILE A 10 -4.77 -11.30 26.39
C ILE A 10 -4.78 -12.77 25.98
N ILE A 11 -5.54 -13.04 24.93
CA ILE A 11 -5.61 -14.35 24.26
C ILE A 11 -4.77 -14.24 22.99
N HIS A 12 -3.80 -15.12 22.83
CA HIS A 12 -2.95 -15.15 21.64
C HIS A 12 -3.15 -16.46 20.88
N VAL A 13 -3.65 -16.35 19.68
CA VAL A 13 -3.86 -17.48 18.78
C VAL A 13 -2.84 -17.37 17.65
N ASP A 14 -2.01 -18.38 17.52
CA ASP A 14 -1.05 -18.47 16.41
C ASP A 14 -0.83 -19.94 16.03
N ILE A 15 -0.60 -20.19 14.75
CA ILE A 15 -0.30 -21.55 14.26
C ILE A 15 1.13 -21.96 14.62
N TYR A 16 2.03 -20.98 14.80
CA TYR A 16 3.44 -21.21 15.10
C TYR A 16 3.72 -20.97 16.58
N PRO A 17 4.08 -22.04 17.34
CA PRO A 17 4.22 -21.94 18.81
C PRO A 17 5.30 -20.95 19.26
N ALA A 18 6.34 -20.72 18.44
CA ALA A 18 7.43 -19.79 18.79
C ALA A 18 7.01 -18.31 18.78
N GLU A 19 5.88 -17.95 18.16
CA GLU A 19 5.35 -16.59 18.20
C GLU A 19 4.60 -16.29 19.51
N ILE A 20 4.13 -17.33 20.20
CA ILE A 20 3.40 -17.16 21.46
C ILE A 20 4.30 -16.53 22.54
N ARG A 21 3.87 -15.39 23.10
CA ARG A 21 4.59 -14.61 24.14
C ARG A 21 5.90 -13.95 23.67
N LYS A 22 6.17 -13.93 22.38
CA LYS A 22 7.42 -13.36 21.85
C LYS A 22 7.57 -11.86 22.15
N VAL A 23 6.49 -11.10 22.03
CA VAL A 23 6.50 -9.64 22.24
C VAL A 23 5.59 -9.21 23.38
N VAL A 24 4.42 -9.82 23.52
CA VAL A 24 3.39 -9.44 24.49
C VAL A 24 3.11 -10.58 25.46
N ARG A 25 2.99 -10.26 26.76
CA ARG A 25 2.54 -11.23 27.76
C ARG A 25 1.17 -11.78 27.38
N THR A 26 1.07 -13.08 27.25
CA THR A 26 -0.17 -13.79 26.90
C THR A 26 -0.71 -14.52 28.13
N HIS A 27 -1.98 -14.32 28.42
CA HIS A 27 -2.67 -15.00 29.54
C HIS A 27 -3.17 -16.37 29.07
N ILE A 28 -3.79 -16.44 27.90
CA ILE A 28 -4.33 -17.66 27.30
C ILE A 28 -3.65 -17.89 25.95
N PRO A 29 -2.64 -18.76 25.87
CA PRO A 29 -2.03 -19.14 24.61
C PRO A 29 -2.84 -20.26 23.94
N ILE A 30 -3.06 -20.11 22.63
CA ILE A 30 -3.70 -21.15 21.81
C ILE A 30 -2.85 -21.36 20.56
N VAL A 31 -2.18 -22.51 20.49
CA VAL A 31 -1.46 -22.91 19.27
C VAL A 31 -2.43 -23.63 18.36
N GLY A 32 -2.74 -23.04 17.20
CA GLY A 32 -3.71 -23.60 16.27
C GLY A 32 -4.05 -22.68 15.11
N ASP A 33 -4.68 -23.25 14.09
CA ASP A 33 -5.23 -22.51 12.96
C ASP A 33 -6.34 -21.56 13.42
N SER A 34 -6.21 -20.27 13.10
CA SER A 34 -7.14 -19.22 13.54
C SER A 34 -8.58 -19.46 13.06
N ARG A 35 -8.77 -20.07 11.89
CA ARG A 35 -10.10 -20.43 11.37
C ARG A 35 -10.78 -21.49 12.24
N LEU A 36 -10.02 -22.50 12.67
CA LEU A 36 -10.55 -23.56 13.53
C LEU A 36 -10.87 -23.03 14.91
N VAL A 37 -9.98 -22.24 15.50
CA VAL A 37 -10.20 -21.60 16.81
C VAL A 37 -11.40 -20.68 16.77
N LEU A 38 -11.54 -19.83 15.73
CA LEU A 38 -12.71 -18.95 15.58
C LEU A 38 -14.02 -19.72 15.42
N LYS A 39 -14.02 -20.86 14.73
CA LYS A 39 -15.21 -21.74 14.66
C LYS A 39 -15.65 -22.27 16.03
N GLU A 40 -14.68 -22.66 16.86
CA GLU A 40 -14.99 -23.12 18.22
C GLU A 40 -15.49 -21.96 19.11
N LEU A 41 -14.84 -20.79 19.04
CA LEU A 41 -15.28 -19.60 19.78
C LEU A 41 -16.70 -19.17 19.39
N LEU A 42 -17.07 -19.28 18.13
CA LEU A 42 -18.42 -18.93 17.65
C LEU A 42 -19.52 -19.79 18.26
N LYS A 43 -19.25 -21.04 18.65
CA LYS A 43 -20.24 -21.91 19.30
C LYS A 43 -20.70 -21.38 20.67
N GLY A 44 -19.82 -20.66 21.39
CA GLY A 44 -20.12 -20.04 22.66
C GLY A 44 -20.40 -18.55 22.62
N ALA A 45 -20.29 -17.93 21.43
CA ALA A 45 -20.49 -16.50 21.27
C ALA A 45 -21.97 -16.11 21.49
N LYS A 46 -22.18 -15.02 22.25
CA LYS A 46 -23.49 -14.43 22.45
C LYS A 46 -23.53 -13.03 21.83
N ALA A 47 -24.70 -12.61 21.38
CA ALA A 47 -24.90 -11.25 20.90
C ALA A 47 -24.61 -10.23 22.02
N LEU A 48 -23.75 -9.28 21.73
CA LEU A 48 -23.36 -8.23 22.68
C LEU A 48 -24.09 -6.94 22.37
N ARG A 49 -24.42 -6.17 23.40
CA ARG A 49 -24.99 -4.81 23.24
C ARG A 49 -23.85 -3.81 23.08
N LEU A 50 -23.41 -3.58 21.85
CA LEU A 50 -22.24 -2.74 21.54
C LEU A 50 -22.62 -1.34 21.02
N ALA A 51 -23.89 -0.92 21.09
CA ALA A 51 -24.35 0.34 20.52
C ALA A 51 -23.60 1.59 21.04
N ALA A 52 -23.25 1.60 22.34
CA ALA A 52 -22.48 2.70 22.92
C ALA A 52 -21.03 2.72 22.39
N TRP A 53 -20.39 1.54 22.29
CA TRP A 53 -19.06 1.39 21.72
C TRP A 53 -18.98 1.81 20.26
N TRP A 54 -19.98 1.40 19.44
CA TRP A 54 -20.05 1.81 18.04
C TRP A 54 -20.22 3.33 17.88
N ARG A 55 -21.02 3.98 18.74
CA ARG A 55 -21.13 5.44 18.72
C ARG A 55 -19.81 6.13 19.00
N GLU A 56 -19.08 5.67 20.02
CA GLU A 56 -17.77 6.22 20.36
C GLU A 56 -16.76 6.07 19.20
N LEU A 57 -16.74 4.90 18.57
CA LEU A 57 -15.88 4.66 17.39
C LEU A 57 -16.27 5.59 16.22
N GLU A 58 -17.54 5.84 15.99
CA GLU A 58 -18.02 6.71 14.92
C GLU A 58 -17.72 8.19 15.22
N GLU A 59 -17.82 8.60 16.48
CA GLU A 59 -17.36 9.92 16.94
C GLU A 59 -15.86 10.10 16.68
N TRP A 60 -15.02 9.10 16.99
CA TRP A 60 -13.60 9.17 16.70
C TRP A 60 -13.33 9.19 15.20
N ARG A 61 -14.00 8.41 14.41
CA ARG A 61 -13.89 8.41 12.94
C ARG A 61 -14.22 9.78 12.34
N THR A 62 -15.24 10.43 12.86
CA THR A 62 -15.66 11.77 12.45
C THR A 62 -14.68 12.83 12.92
N ARG A 63 -14.18 12.72 14.16
CA ARG A 63 -13.27 13.69 14.76
C ARG A 63 -11.85 13.60 14.22
N TYR A 64 -11.40 12.38 13.88
CA TYR A 64 -10.04 12.09 13.45
C TYR A 64 -10.00 11.33 12.11
N PRO A 65 -10.63 11.86 11.05
CA PRO A 65 -10.59 11.20 9.75
C PRO A 65 -9.19 11.24 9.15
N LEU A 66 -8.85 10.23 8.36
CA LEU A 66 -7.67 10.27 7.50
C LEU A 66 -7.87 11.36 6.44
N ARG A 67 -7.14 12.46 6.58
CA ARG A 67 -7.20 13.60 5.67
C ARG A 67 -5.78 14.04 5.31
N TYR A 68 -5.61 14.51 4.10
CA TYR A 68 -4.46 15.28 3.69
C TYR A 68 -4.90 16.72 3.38
N ARG A 69 -3.97 17.66 3.48
CA ARG A 69 -4.23 19.06 3.09
C ARG A 69 -3.86 19.21 1.62
N PRO A 70 -4.79 19.65 0.76
CA PRO A 70 -4.47 19.93 -0.64
C PRO A 70 -3.31 20.93 -0.75
N LYS A 71 -2.36 20.62 -1.63
CA LYS A 71 -1.21 21.48 -1.92
C LYS A 71 -1.22 21.87 -3.41
N PRO A 72 -0.46 22.90 -3.80
CA PRO A 72 -0.32 23.27 -5.23
C PRO A 72 0.29 22.15 -6.06
N HIS A 73 1.11 21.29 -5.46
CA HIS A 73 1.77 20.17 -6.12
C HIS A 73 0.92 18.92 -6.09
N LEU A 74 1.17 18.00 -7.03
CA LEU A 74 0.56 16.69 -7.04
C LEU A 74 1.04 15.87 -5.83
N GLN A 75 0.11 15.27 -5.08
CA GLN A 75 0.39 14.48 -3.90
C GLN A 75 0.08 13.00 -4.15
N SER A 76 0.84 12.10 -3.52
CA SER A 76 0.62 10.64 -3.62
C SER A 76 -0.80 10.24 -3.22
N GLN A 77 -1.33 10.88 -2.18
CA GLN A 77 -2.70 10.65 -1.68
C GLN A 77 -3.75 10.99 -2.72
N GLU A 78 -3.54 12.08 -3.49
CA GLU A 78 -4.46 12.52 -4.55
C GLU A 78 -4.47 11.51 -5.70
N VAL A 79 -3.30 11.03 -6.11
CA VAL A 79 -3.18 10.02 -7.17
C VAL A 79 -3.91 8.75 -6.77
N ILE A 80 -3.60 8.19 -5.60
CA ILE A 80 -4.21 6.95 -5.12
C ILE A 80 -5.74 7.10 -5.00
N ARG A 81 -6.21 8.22 -4.47
CA ARG A 81 -7.63 8.50 -4.31
C ARG A 81 -8.35 8.65 -5.64
N ALA A 82 -7.72 9.29 -6.63
CA ALA A 82 -8.28 9.41 -7.98
C ALA A 82 -8.47 8.03 -8.63
N PHE A 83 -7.51 7.11 -8.48
CA PHE A 83 -7.68 5.72 -8.94
C PHE A 83 -8.79 4.98 -8.16
N TYR A 84 -8.88 5.17 -6.84
CA TYR A 84 -9.96 4.58 -6.04
C TYR A 84 -11.33 5.06 -6.51
N GLU A 85 -11.50 6.36 -6.70
CA GLU A 85 -12.76 6.96 -7.13
C GLU A 85 -13.15 6.54 -8.56
N ALA A 86 -12.18 6.53 -9.48
CA ALA A 86 -12.41 6.12 -10.86
C ALA A 86 -12.76 4.63 -11.02
N THR A 87 -12.29 3.78 -10.10
CA THR A 87 -12.57 2.33 -10.12
C THR A 87 -13.72 1.93 -9.19
N GLY A 88 -14.22 2.85 -8.38
CA GLY A 88 -15.15 2.52 -7.27
C GLY A 88 -14.53 1.54 -6.26
N GLY A 89 -13.20 1.47 -6.17
CA GLY A 89 -12.47 0.52 -5.33
C GLY A 89 -12.45 -0.92 -5.87
N HIS A 90 -12.94 -1.15 -7.10
CA HIS A 90 -12.97 -2.47 -7.73
C HIS A 90 -11.66 -2.76 -8.48
N ALA A 91 -10.61 -3.02 -7.73
CA ALA A 91 -9.33 -3.48 -8.25
C ALA A 91 -8.64 -4.42 -7.26
N ILE A 92 -7.73 -5.25 -7.75
CA ILE A 92 -6.70 -5.85 -6.92
C ILE A 92 -5.54 -4.86 -6.91
N VAL A 93 -5.20 -4.37 -5.73
CA VAL A 93 -4.08 -3.46 -5.52
C VAL A 93 -2.87 -4.25 -5.08
N THR A 94 -1.76 -4.03 -5.74
CA THR A 94 -0.44 -4.47 -5.27
C THR A 94 0.41 -3.26 -4.93
N THR A 95 1.41 -3.42 -4.11
CA THR A 95 2.32 -2.32 -3.79
C THR A 95 3.76 -2.79 -3.70
N GLY A 96 4.69 -1.95 -4.16
CA GLY A 96 6.06 -2.00 -3.65
C GLY A 96 6.12 -1.59 -2.18
N VAL A 97 7.30 -1.25 -1.67
CA VAL A 97 7.48 -0.88 -0.27
C VAL A 97 8.11 0.50 -0.13
N GLY A 98 7.44 1.34 0.65
CA GLY A 98 7.83 2.73 0.91
C GLY A 98 6.64 3.58 1.31
N GLN A 99 6.75 4.91 1.16
CA GLN A 99 5.63 5.83 1.45
C GLN A 99 4.39 5.53 0.59
N HIS A 100 4.58 5.18 -0.69
CA HIS A 100 3.50 4.79 -1.60
C HIS A 100 2.66 3.62 -1.07
N GLN A 101 3.29 2.60 -0.48
CA GLN A 101 2.63 1.48 0.18
C GLN A 101 1.71 1.95 1.31
N MET A 102 2.25 2.81 2.18
CA MET A 102 1.52 3.32 3.33
C MET A 102 0.38 4.25 2.91
N PHE A 103 0.60 5.10 1.91
CA PHE A 103 -0.46 5.93 1.33
C PHE A 103 -1.53 5.09 0.63
N ALA A 104 -1.16 4.03 -0.07
CA ALA A 104 -2.14 3.11 -0.67
C ALA A 104 -3.00 2.45 0.41
N ALA A 105 -2.41 1.99 1.51
CA ALA A 105 -3.15 1.42 2.64
C ALA A 105 -4.08 2.44 3.32
N GLN A 106 -3.73 3.73 3.32
CA GLN A 106 -4.55 4.78 3.93
C GLN A 106 -5.67 5.30 3.01
N PHE A 107 -5.40 5.43 1.70
CA PHE A 107 -6.26 6.18 0.77
C PHE A 107 -6.89 5.32 -0.33
N PHE A 108 -6.62 4.01 -0.36
CA PHE A 108 -7.36 3.05 -1.19
C PHE A 108 -8.13 2.08 -0.29
N PRO A 109 -9.35 2.42 0.16
CA PRO A 109 -10.15 1.57 1.05
C PRO A 109 -10.42 0.19 0.43
N VAL A 110 -10.01 -0.87 1.12
CA VAL A 110 -10.16 -2.24 0.65
C VAL A 110 -11.49 -2.81 1.15
N THR A 111 -12.34 -3.25 0.23
CA THR A 111 -13.69 -3.75 0.53
C THR A 111 -13.83 -5.26 0.35
N ARG A 112 -12.86 -5.92 -0.30
CA ARG A 112 -12.88 -7.35 -0.60
C ARG A 112 -11.66 -8.05 0.00
N PRO A 113 -11.81 -9.26 0.57
CA PRO A 113 -10.67 -10.07 0.98
C PRO A 113 -9.71 -10.35 -0.20
N ARG A 114 -8.40 -10.36 0.09
CA ARG A 114 -7.34 -10.67 -0.89
C ARG A 114 -7.29 -9.73 -2.10
N SER A 115 -7.75 -8.49 -1.95
CA SER A 115 -7.65 -7.45 -2.98
C SER A 115 -6.60 -6.38 -2.68
N PHE A 116 -5.80 -6.55 -1.62
CA PHE A 116 -4.65 -5.71 -1.30
C PHE A 116 -3.46 -6.59 -0.96
N LEU A 117 -2.47 -6.63 -1.85
CA LEU A 117 -1.30 -7.51 -1.75
C LEU A 117 -0.06 -6.66 -1.52
N THR A 118 0.55 -6.81 -0.35
CA THR A 118 1.69 -6.00 0.06
C THR A 118 2.62 -6.77 0.99
N SER A 119 3.91 -6.43 0.99
CA SER A 119 4.88 -6.98 1.94
C SER A 119 4.81 -6.21 3.26
N GLY A 120 3.77 -6.47 4.06
CA GLY A 120 3.52 -5.78 5.33
C GLY A 120 4.40 -6.25 6.49
N GLY A 121 5.02 -7.41 6.38
CA GLY A 121 5.89 -7.99 7.42
C GLY A 121 7.36 -7.64 7.21
N LEU A 122 7.99 -8.21 6.18
CA LEU A 122 9.39 -8.00 5.87
C LEU A 122 9.69 -6.67 5.21
N GLY A 123 8.70 -6.05 4.54
CA GLY A 123 8.89 -4.79 3.84
C GLY A 123 9.84 -4.92 2.65
N THR A 124 9.62 -5.92 1.81
CA THR A 124 10.47 -6.21 0.65
C THR A 124 10.20 -5.22 -0.47
N MET A 125 11.13 -4.30 -0.75
CA MET A 125 11.06 -3.43 -1.91
C MET A 125 11.14 -4.25 -3.21
N GLY A 126 10.49 -3.75 -4.28
CA GLY A 126 10.47 -4.41 -5.59
C GLY A 126 9.42 -5.51 -5.75
N VAL A 127 8.66 -5.85 -4.72
CA VAL A 127 7.67 -6.94 -4.78
C VAL A 127 6.36 -6.53 -5.48
N GLY A 128 6.12 -5.23 -5.71
CA GLY A 128 4.87 -4.72 -6.26
C GLY A 128 4.54 -5.30 -7.64
N LEU A 129 5.42 -5.11 -8.61
CA LEU A 129 5.26 -5.65 -9.96
C LEU A 129 5.17 -7.20 -9.99
N PRO A 130 6.03 -7.99 -9.31
CA PRO A 130 5.84 -9.43 -9.17
C PRO A 130 4.50 -9.86 -8.59
N PHE A 131 4.00 -9.14 -7.57
CA PHE A 131 2.66 -9.41 -7.03
C PHE A 131 1.56 -9.10 -8.05
N ALA A 132 1.67 -8.01 -8.82
CA ALA A 132 0.74 -7.67 -9.88
C ALA A 132 0.69 -8.76 -10.96
N ILE A 133 1.83 -9.28 -11.38
CA ILE A 133 1.96 -10.39 -12.31
C ILE A 133 1.22 -11.62 -11.76
N GLY A 134 1.53 -12.01 -10.51
CA GLY A 134 0.89 -13.16 -9.87
C GLY A 134 -0.62 -12.98 -9.71
N ALA A 135 -1.07 -11.80 -9.32
CA ALA A 135 -2.49 -11.48 -9.19
C ALA A 135 -3.22 -11.56 -10.53
N LYS A 136 -2.62 -11.02 -11.59
CA LYS A 136 -3.22 -11.05 -12.93
C LYS A 136 -3.29 -12.45 -13.54
N ILE A 137 -2.28 -13.28 -13.30
CA ILE A 137 -2.32 -14.71 -13.69
C ILE A 137 -3.42 -15.45 -12.92
N ALA A 138 -3.54 -15.22 -11.63
CA ALA A 138 -4.52 -15.88 -10.78
C ALA A 138 -5.96 -15.38 -11.00
N ARG A 139 -6.11 -14.15 -11.47
CA ARG A 139 -7.39 -13.45 -11.69
C ARG A 139 -7.34 -12.64 -13.00
N PRO A 140 -7.37 -13.30 -14.16
CA PRO A 140 -7.18 -12.64 -15.45
C PRO A 140 -8.25 -11.59 -15.78
N GLU A 141 -9.46 -11.72 -15.25
CA GLU A 141 -10.57 -10.78 -15.48
C GLU A 141 -10.55 -9.55 -14.56
N GLU A 142 -9.76 -9.60 -13.49
CA GLU A 142 -9.73 -8.51 -12.54
C GLU A 142 -8.80 -7.38 -13.01
N LEU A 143 -9.19 -6.13 -12.72
CA LEU A 143 -8.27 -4.99 -12.82
C LEU A 143 -7.19 -5.13 -11.74
N VAL A 144 -5.93 -5.09 -12.14
CA VAL A 144 -4.78 -5.13 -11.23
C VAL A 144 -4.02 -3.82 -11.34
N ILE A 145 -3.87 -3.12 -10.22
CA ILE A 145 -3.13 -1.86 -10.13
C ILE A 145 -1.99 -2.04 -9.14
N ASP A 146 -0.77 -1.78 -9.59
CA ASP A 146 0.42 -1.74 -8.75
C ASP A 146 0.77 -0.29 -8.41
N PHE A 147 0.65 0.10 -7.15
CA PHE A 147 1.19 1.36 -6.67
C PHE A 147 2.61 1.16 -6.19
N ASP A 148 3.57 1.66 -6.94
CA ASP A 148 4.97 1.53 -6.60
C ASP A 148 5.66 2.90 -6.45
N GLY A 149 6.84 2.92 -5.87
CA GLY A 149 7.72 4.08 -5.82
C GLY A 149 8.86 3.94 -6.81
N ASP A 150 9.44 5.08 -7.19
CA ASP A 150 10.54 5.15 -8.13
C ASP A 150 11.73 4.26 -7.74
N GLY A 151 12.09 4.19 -6.46
CA GLY A 151 13.17 3.33 -5.98
C GLY A 151 12.78 1.85 -5.88
N SER A 152 11.55 1.56 -5.44
CA SER A 152 11.08 0.19 -5.27
C SER A 152 10.86 -0.51 -6.62
N PHE A 153 10.21 0.15 -7.56
CA PHE A 153 9.96 -0.39 -8.90
C PHE A 153 11.26 -0.79 -9.63
N GLN A 154 12.32 0.00 -9.48
CA GLN A 154 13.60 -0.28 -10.15
C GLN A 154 14.25 -1.58 -9.70
N MET A 155 13.90 -2.13 -8.55
CA MET A 155 14.51 -3.37 -8.05
C MET A 155 14.07 -4.61 -8.83
N THR A 156 12.94 -4.56 -9.52
CA THR A 156 12.39 -5.69 -10.28
C THR A 156 11.82 -5.28 -11.66
N LEU A 157 12.21 -4.11 -12.17
CA LEU A 157 11.69 -3.60 -13.44
C LEU A 157 11.91 -4.54 -14.64
N GLN A 158 12.89 -5.44 -14.57
CA GLN A 158 13.14 -6.47 -15.59
C GLN A 158 11.97 -7.43 -15.76
N GLU A 159 11.07 -7.52 -14.77
CA GLU A 159 9.84 -8.33 -14.84
C GLU A 159 8.80 -7.75 -15.82
N LEU A 160 9.02 -6.55 -16.36
CA LEU A 160 8.28 -6.07 -17.53
C LEU A 160 8.42 -7.02 -18.71
N GLY A 161 9.55 -7.72 -18.84
CA GLY A 161 9.72 -8.79 -19.83
C GLY A 161 8.72 -9.94 -19.64
N THR A 162 8.43 -10.30 -18.40
CA THR A 162 7.40 -11.29 -18.05
C THR A 162 6.00 -10.77 -18.41
N VAL A 163 5.71 -9.51 -18.11
CA VAL A 163 4.44 -8.85 -18.47
C VAL A 163 4.19 -8.92 -19.98
N VAL A 164 5.20 -8.55 -20.78
CA VAL A 164 5.11 -8.58 -22.25
C VAL A 164 4.96 -10.00 -22.77
N LYS A 165 5.79 -10.93 -22.29
CA LYS A 165 5.80 -12.32 -22.73
C LYS A 165 4.43 -12.98 -22.57
N TYR A 166 3.77 -12.73 -21.45
CA TYR A 166 2.47 -13.34 -21.13
C TYR A 166 1.27 -12.43 -21.41
N LYS A 167 1.50 -11.26 -22.00
CA LYS A 167 0.47 -10.27 -22.35
C LYS A 167 -0.44 -9.92 -21.16
N LEU A 168 0.17 -9.70 -20.00
CA LEU A 168 -0.56 -9.45 -18.76
C LEU A 168 -1.02 -7.98 -18.69
N ASP A 169 -2.31 -7.77 -18.62
CA ASP A 169 -2.88 -6.42 -18.46
C ASP A 169 -2.76 -5.96 -16.99
N VAL A 170 -1.61 -5.44 -16.63
CA VAL A 170 -1.32 -4.83 -15.32
C VAL A 170 -1.11 -3.33 -15.47
N LYS A 171 -1.61 -2.54 -14.53
CA LYS A 171 -1.48 -1.08 -14.49
C LYS A 171 -0.48 -0.72 -13.40
N VAL A 172 0.74 -0.38 -13.78
CA VAL A 172 1.78 0.08 -12.85
C VAL A 172 1.71 1.59 -12.71
N VAL A 173 1.55 2.06 -11.49
CA VAL A 173 1.43 3.48 -11.12
C VAL A 173 2.61 3.84 -10.22
N ILE A 174 3.62 4.48 -10.78
CA ILE A 174 4.83 4.89 -10.08
C ILE A 174 4.62 6.27 -9.47
N LEU A 175 4.61 6.34 -8.15
CA LEU A 175 4.57 7.59 -7.39
C LEU A 175 6.02 8.09 -7.19
N ASN A 176 6.50 8.82 -8.20
CA ASN A 176 7.88 9.27 -8.25
C ASN A 176 8.06 10.57 -7.45
N ASN A 177 8.62 10.47 -6.27
CA ASN A 177 9.02 11.62 -5.44
C ASN A 177 10.51 11.94 -5.50
N GLY A 178 11.30 11.19 -6.28
CA GLY A 178 12.74 11.36 -6.42
C GLY A 178 13.56 10.95 -5.18
N TYR A 179 12.98 10.19 -4.27
CA TYR A 179 13.64 9.77 -3.03
C TYR A 179 13.25 8.37 -2.58
N LEU A 180 14.10 7.74 -1.78
CA LEU A 180 13.69 6.69 -0.87
C LEU A 180 12.86 7.34 0.26
N GLY A 181 11.60 7.64 -0.05
CA GLY A 181 10.77 8.59 0.71
C GLY A 181 10.56 8.18 2.17
N MET A 182 10.41 6.89 2.48
CA MET A 182 10.25 6.45 3.86
C MET A 182 11.53 6.64 4.67
N VAL A 183 12.69 6.31 4.09
CA VAL A 183 13.99 6.51 4.73
C VAL A 183 14.24 8.01 4.94
N ARG A 184 13.95 8.84 3.93
CA ARG A 184 14.02 10.30 4.06
C ARG A 184 13.16 10.82 5.21
N GLN A 185 11.91 10.34 5.34
CA GLN A 185 11.01 10.73 6.44
C GLN A 185 11.58 10.35 7.81
N TRP A 186 12.24 9.18 7.94
CA TRP A 186 12.94 8.81 9.17
C TRP A 186 14.10 9.75 9.48
N GLN A 187 14.87 10.15 8.45
CA GLN A 187 15.95 11.11 8.61
C GLN A 187 15.42 12.49 9.00
N ASP A 188 14.26 12.91 8.49
CA ASP A 188 13.57 14.12 8.93
C ASP A 188 13.22 14.07 10.43
N LEU A 189 12.58 12.98 10.85
CA LEU A 189 12.02 12.88 12.20
C LEU A 189 13.06 12.60 13.29
N PHE A 190 14.09 11.81 12.98
CA PHE A 190 14.98 11.25 14.00
C PHE A 190 16.46 11.61 13.81
N HIS A 191 16.84 12.16 12.66
CA HIS A 191 18.24 12.44 12.32
C HIS A 191 18.50 13.90 11.94
N ALA A 192 17.69 14.84 12.41
CA ALA A 192 17.84 16.28 12.19
C ALA A 192 18.06 16.65 10.70
N LYS A 193 17.33 15.99 9.80
CA LYS A 193 17.39 16.18 8.33
C LYS A 193 18.77 15.93 7.72
N ARG A 194 19.59 15.11 8.36
CA ARG A 194 20.87 14.69 7.79
C ARG A 194 20.62 13.59 6.75
N TYR A 195 20.28 14.02 5.53
CA TYR A 195 20.00 13.11 4.43
C TYR A 195 21.27 12.42 3.95
N SER A 196 21.20 11.10 3.79
CA SER A 196 22.27 10.28 3.25
C SER A 196 21.70 9.17 2.39
N GLU A 197 22.19 9.04 1.17
CA GLU A 197 21.87 7.96 0.21
C GLU A 197 20.37 7.73 -0.03
N VAL A 198 19.58 8.82 -0.04
CA VAL A 198 18.12 8.73 -0.22
C VAL A 198 17.61 9.46 -1.46
N TYR A 199 18.45 10.27 -2.10
CA TYR A 199 18.10 11.03 -3.29
C TYR A 199 18.27 10.21 -4.56
N LEU A 200 17.23 10.13 -5.38
CA LEU A 200 17.19 9.32 -6.58
C LEU A 200 16.92 10.13 -7.86
N ALA A 201 16.49 11.39 -7.74
CA ALA A 201 15.95 12.12 -8.89
C ALA A 201 16.96 12.35 -10.02
N ASP A 202 18.27 12.38 -9.73
CA ASP A 202 19.33 12.54 -10.70
C ASP A 202 19.74 11.24 -11.42
N SER A 203 19.31 10.10 -10.88
CA SER A 203 19.59 8.76 -11.40
C SER A 203 18.37 7.98 -11.87
N ASN A 204 17.17 8.50 -11.61
CA ASN A 204 15.94 7.88 -12.07
C ASN A 204 15.85 7.88 -13.61
N PRO A 205 15.46 6.76 -14.22
CA PRO A 205 15.19 6.73 -15.65
C PRO A 205 13.90 7.51 -15.97
N ASP A 206 13.69 7.81 -17.23
CA ASP A 206 12.38 8.16 -17.76
C ASP A 206 11.53 6.90 -17.81
N PHE A 207 10.64 6.70 -16.82
CA PHE A 207 9.85 5.48 -16.69
C PHE A 207 8.86 5.27 -17.83
N ALA A 208 8.36 6.34 -18.46
CA ALA A 208 7.49 6.23 -19.61
C ALA A 208 8.25 5.70 -20.84
N ARG A 209 9.43 6.25 -21.13
CA ARG A 209 10.31 5.74 -22.20
C ARG A 209 10.83 4.33 -21.92
N LEU A 210 11.11 4.02 -20.66
CA LEU A 210 11.51 2.67 -20.25
C LEU A 210 10.39 1.67 -20.57
N ALA A 211 9.13 2.00 -20.30
CA ALA A 211 7.99 1.16 -20.68
C ALA A 211 7.91 0.96 -22.19
N GLU A 212 8.07 2.04 -22.98
CA GLU A 212 8.07 1.99 -24.43
C GLU A 212 9.18 1.09 -24.99
N ALA A 213 10.36 1.05 -24.35
CA ALA A 213 11.43 0.14 -24.73
C ALA A 213 11.06 -1.35 -24.56
N TYR A 214 10.11 -1.65 -23.68
CA TYR A 214 9.50 -3.00 -23.53
C TYR A 214 8.27 -3.19 -24.43
N GLY A 215 7.87 -2.20 -25.23
CA GLY A 215 6.62 -2.23 -26.02
C GLY A 215 5.35 -2.06 -25.17
N ILE A 216 5.49 -1.51 -23.97
CA ILE A 216 4.40 -1.21 -23.03
C ILE A 216 4.06 0.28 -23.13
N LYS A 217 2.77 0.62 -23.03
CA LYS A 217 2.33 2.02 -23.02
C LYS A 217 2.92 2.76 -21.82
N GLY A 218 3.68 3.83 -22.10
CA GLY A 218 4.17 4.77 -21.11
C GLY A 218 3.21 5.96 -20.93
N VAL A 219 2.99 6.39 -19.68
CA VAL A 219 2.22 7.59 -19.35
C VAL A 219 3.05 8.41 -18.36
N ARG A 220 3.02 9.75 -18.49
CA ARG A 220 3.71 10.64 -17.57
C ARG A 220 2.79 11.81 -17.19
N VAL A 221 2.68 12.03 -15.88
CA VAL A 221 1.91 13.11 -15.28
C VAL A 221 2.83 13.92 -14.36
N GLU A 222 3.04 15.19 -14.70
CA GLU A 222 3.92 16.08 -13.94
C GLU A 222 3.16 17.17 -13.20
N ARG A 223 1.97 17.50 -13.68
CA ARG A 223 1.16 18.58 -13.14
C ARG A 223 -0.14 18.04 -12.53
N LYS A 224 -0.59 18.70 -11.48
CA LYS A 224 -1.83 18.36 -10.79
C LYS A 224 -3.06 18.42 -11.69
N GLU A 225 -3.08 19.39 -12.61
CA GLU A 225 -4.18 19.61 -13.56
C GLU A 225 -4.35 18.43 -14.53
N ASP A 226 -3.28 17.70 -14.80
CA ASP A 226 -3.28 16.55 -15.70
C ASP A 226 -3.63 15.22 -14.98
N LEU A 227 -3.87 15.22 -13.65
CA LEU A 227 -4.11 14.02 -12.88
C LEU A 227 -5.21 13.14 -13.45
N MET A 228 -6.41 13.68 -13.65
CA MET A 228 -7.55 12.89 -14.12
C MET A 228 -7.34 12.36 -15.53
N LYS A 229 -6.73 13.16 -16.42
CA LYS A 229 -6.35 12.71 -17.75
C LYS A 229 -5.35 11.54 -17.69
N GLY A 230 -4.41 11.59 -16.75
CA GLY A 230 -3.47 10.51 -16.53
C GLY A 230 -4.16 9.23 -16.04
N VAL A 231 -5.07 9.34 -15.06
CA VAL A 231 -5.86 8.22 -14.55
C VAL A 231 -6.68 7.57 -15.66
N GLU A 232 -7.38 8.37 -16.47
CA GLU A 232 -8.15 7.89 -17.63
C GLU A 232 -7.25 7.20 -18.67
N ALA A 233 -6.09 7.77 -18.96
CA ALA A 233 -5.13 7.20 -19.91
C ALA A 233 -4.60 5.83 -19.48
N VAL A 234 -4.50 5.59 -18.15
CA VAL A 234 -4.10 4.30 -17.56
C VAL A 234 -5.25 3.31 -17.61
N LEU A 235 -6.44 3.71 -17.13
CA LEU A 235 -7.56 2.80 -16.97
C LEU A 235 -8.20 2.39 -18.32
N ASN A 236 -8.22 3.28 -19.30
CA ASN A 236 -8.78 3.02 -20.64
C ASN A 236 -7.76 2.42 -21.62
N ALA A 237 -6.55 2.12 -21.20
CA ALA A 237 -5.57 1.51 -22.08
C ALA A 237 -5.82 0.03 -22.26
N ASP A 238 -5.76 -0.44 -23.50
CA ASP A 238 -5.73 -1.87 -23.80
C ASP A 238 -4.34 -2.42 -23.47
N GLY A 239 -4.28 -3.40 -22.55
CA GLY A 239 -3.05 -4.05 -22.12
C GLY A 239 -2.26 -3.29 -21.03
N PRO A 240 -1.00 -3.69 -20.80
CA PRO A 240 -0.20 -3.16 -19.70
C PRO A 240 0.16 -1.68 -19.88
N VAL A 241 0.27 -0.99 -18.75
CA VAL A 241 0.70 0.41 -18.70
C VAL A 241 1.72 0.60 -17.58
N VAL A 242 2.74 1.39 -17.82
CA VAL A 242 3.57 1.99 -16.76
C VAL A 242 3.33 3.50 -16.77
N ALA A 243 2.78 4.00 -15.68
CA ALA A 243 2.43 5.41 -15.52
C ALA A 243 3.26 6.04 -14.41
N GLU A 244 4.01 7.06 -14.74
CA GLU A 244 4.77 7.87 -13.81
C GLU A 244 3.96 9.10 -13.40
N PHE A 245 3.75 9.28 -12.10
CA PHE A 245 3.20 10.48 -11.50
C PHE A 245 4.29 11.17 -10.68
N LYS A 246 4.70 12.36 -11.09
CA LYS A 246 5.65 13.19 -10.35
C LYS A 246 4.95 13.79 -9.13
N VAL A 247 5.26 13.29 -7.96
CA VAL A 247 4.62 13.71 -6.72
C VAL A 247 5.56 14.51 -5.82
N TYR A 248 4.98 15.28 -4.91
CA TYR A 248 5.74 16.13 -4.02
C TYR A 248 6.51 15.30 -2.98
N HIS A 249 7.80 15.58 -2.86
CA HIS A 249 8.74 14.79 -2.08
C HIS A 249 8.72 15.07 -0.56
N GLU A 250 8.14 16.18 -0.13
CA GLU A 250 8.06 16.52 1.31
C GLU A 250 6.79 16.04 2.00
N GLU A 251 6.03 15.16 1.33
CA GLU A 251 4.89 14.53 1.98
C GLU A 251 5.35 13.46 2.99
N GLY A 252 4.86 13.58 4.22
CA GLY A 252 5.03 12.55 5.25
C GLY A 252 3.80 11.67 5.40
N VAL A 253 4.02 10.41 5.72
CA VAL A 253 2.94 9.49 6.09
C VAL A 253 2.54 9.72 7.53
N PHE A 254 1.32 10.20 7.74
CA PHE A 254 0.74 10.44 9.06
C PHE A 254 -0.74 10.03 9.08
N PRO A 255 -1.31 9.59 10.24
CA PRO A 255 -0.61 9.32 11.50
C PRO A 255 0.34 8.13 11.38
N MET A 256 1.43 8.16 12.17
CA MET A 256 2.39 7.08 12.26
C MET A 256 2.72 6.81 13.73
N ILE A 257 2.75 5.54 14.12
CA ILE A 257 3.16 5.10 15.45
C ILE A 257 4.55 4.48 15.31
N PRO A 258 5.60 5.13 15.83
CA PRO A 258 6.93 4.53 15.83
C PRO A 258 6.95 3.23 16.62
N ALA A 259 7.80 2.28 16.21
CA ALA A 259 8.09 1.10 17.01
C ALA A 259 8.70 1.56 18.35
N GLY A 260 8.09 1.15 19.46
CA GLY A 260 8.51 1.56 20.80
C GLY A 260 8.60 0.40 21.78
#